data_530681211bcbb4ce38fa39b231b45d0c
#
_entry.id   530681211bcbb4ce38fa39b231b45d0c
#
_cell.length_a   1.000
_cell.length_b   1.000
_cell.length_c   1.000
_cell.angle_alpha   90.00
_cell.angle_beta   90.00
_cell.angle_gamma   90.00
#
_symmetry.space_group_name_H-M   'P 1'
#
loop_
_entity.id
_entity.type
_entity.pdbx_description
1 polymer ?
#
loop_
_entity_poly.entity_id
_entity_poly.type
_entity_poly.pdbx_seq_one_letter_code
_entity_poly.pdbx_strand_id
1 'polypeptide(L)'
;MRYRKKNVLVALKKAILLIDRQIEWVKMHLLAETNFPACPFRKQALSKTVLKWTSPKTYLIELMYGLDAAGSFNSGHVSLNRIAGYFEEVFNIDLSHFARDFYEMRIRNDRTPFLDLLNKLINKRMDNPKKSYKPYDTG
;
A
#
# COMPACT_ATOMS: atom_id res chain seq x y z
N MET A 1 -18.09 -57.33 0.64
CA MET A 1 -16.83 -56.57 0.49
C MET A 1 -16.71 -55.68 -0.74
N ARG A 2 -17.43 -55.91 -1.81
CA ARG A 2 -17.36 -55.07 -3.05
C ARG A 2 -18.00 -53.68 -2.92
N TYR A 3 -18.97 -53.46 -2.07
CA TYR A 3 -19.71 -52.20 -1.95
C TYR A 3 -18.89 -51.09 -1.29
N ARG A 4 -18.02 -51.43 -0.32
CA ARG A 4 -17.17 -50.49 0.38
C ARG A 4 -16.07 -49.84 -0.49
N LYS A 5 -15.52 -50.64 -1.45
CA LYS A 5 -14.49 -50.14 -2.38
C LYS A 5 -15.04 -49.16 -3.42
N LYS A 6 -16.30 -49.30 -3.86
CA LYS A 6 -16.94 -48.36 -4.81
C LYS A 6 -17.15 -46.97 -4.17
N ASN A 7 -17.58 -46.94 -2.91
CA ASN A 7 -17.82 -45.67 -2.21
C ASN A 7 -16.54 -44.90 -1.94
N VAL A 8 -15.44 -45.58 -1.59
CA VAL A 8 -14.13 -44.98 -1.42
C VAL A 8 -13.59 -44.42 -2.74
N LEU A 9 -13.79 -45.15 -3.85
CA LEU A 9 -13.34 -44.68 -5.15
C LEU A 9 -14.12 -43.45 -5.63
N VAL A 10 -15.43 -43.39 -5.35
CA VAL A 10 -16.27 -42.21 -5.65
C VAL A 10 -15.86 -41.01 -4.78
N ALA A 11 -15.57 -41.22 -3.51
CA ALA A 11 -15.11 -40.18 -2.62
C ALA A 11 -13.74 -39.62 -3.05
N LEU A 12 -12.80 -40.46 -3.43
CA LEU A 12 -11.50 -40.08 -3.97
C LEU A 12 -11.62 -39.28 -5.28
N LYS A 13 -12.50 -39.70 -6.21
CA LYS A 13 -12.75 -38.95 -7.45
C LYS A 13 -13.30 -37.54 -7.16
N LYS A 14 -14.23 -37.42 -6.20
CA LYS A 14 -14.76 -36.11 -5.77
C LYS A 14 -13.68 -35.22 -5.14
N ALA A 15 -12.82 -35.81 -4.32
CA ALA A 15 -11.70 -35.09 -3.70
C ALA A 15 -10.71 -34.57 -4.76
N ILE A 16 -10.37 -35.38 -5.75
CA ILE A 16 -9.49 -35.00 -6.87
C ILE A 16 -10.10 -33.84 -7.66
N LEU A 17 -11.39 -33.90 -8.00
CA LEU A 17 -12.11 -32.86 -8.71
C LEU A 17 -12.12 -31.51 -7.91
N LEU A 18 -12.21 -31.56 -6.59
CA LEU A 18 -12.16 -30.37 -5.75
C LEU A 18 -10.75 -29.75 -5.74
N ILE A 19 -9.73 -30.59 -5.69
CA ILE A 19 -8.32 -30.15 -5.73
C ILE A 19 -8.00 -29.54 -7.10
N ASP A 20 -8.41 -30.18 -8.18
CA ASP A 20 -8.22 -29.65 -9.55
C ASP A 20 -8.89 -28.27 -9.72
N ARG A 21 -10.09 -28.09 -9.18
CA ARG A 21 -10.80 -26.80 -9.18
C ARG A 21 -10.03 -25.73 -8.40
N GLN A 22 -9.43 -26.08 -7.28
CA GLN A 22 -8.64 -25.14 -6.49
C GLN A 22 -7.33 -24.79 -7.19
N ILE A 23 -6.69 -25.73 -7.83
CA ILE A 23 -5.49 -25.51 -8.65
C ILE A 23 -5.81 -24.59 -9.84
N GLU A 24 -6.91 -24.81 -10.53
CA GLU A 24 -7.37 -23.93 -11.62
C GLU A 24 -7.66 -22.51 -11.11
N TRP A 25 -8.32 -22.38 -9.96
CA TRP A 25 -8.61 -21.09 -9.34
C TRP A 25 -7.31 -20.34 -8.97
N VAL A 26 -6.33 -21.03 -8.38
CA VAL A 26 -5.01 -20.45 -8.04
C VAL A 26 -4.26 -20.06 -9.31
N LYS A 27 -4.28 -20.91 -10.36
CA LYS A 27 -3.66 -20.56 -11.65
C LYS A 27 -4.30 -19.32 -12.28
N MET A 28 -5.63 -19.24 -12.28
CA MET A 28 -6.34 -18.05 -12.78
C MET A 28 -5.99 -16.79 -11.99
N HIS A 29 -5.85 -16.88 -10.66
CA HIS A 29 -5.45 -15.75 -9.83
C HIS A 29 -4.00 -15.33 -10.07
N LEU A 30 -3.08 -16.28 -10.19
CA LEU A 30 -1.68 -16.01 -10.53
C LEU A 30 -1.54 -15.42 -11.95
N LEU A 31 -2.32 -15.90 -12.91
CA LEU A 31 -2.35 -15.34 -14.27
C LEU A 31 -3.05 -13.98 -14.32
N ALA A 32 -4.05 -13.74 -13.46
CA ALA A 32 -4.69 -12.44 -13.33
C ALA A 32 -3.74 -11.41 -12.70
N GLU A 33 -2.90 -11.81 -11.75
CA GLU A 33 -1.85 -10.94 -11.20
C GLU A 33 -0.75 -10.63 -12.24
N THR A 34 -0.50 -11.54 -13.19
CA THR A 34 0.45 -11.31 -14.30
C THR A 34 -0.17 -10.60 -15.50
N ASN A 35 -1.50 -10.64 -15.65
CA ASN A 35 -2.28 -10.02 -16.72
C ASN A 35 -3.04 -8.77 -16.30
N PHE A 36 -2.72 -8.14 -15.18
CA PHE A 36 -3.06 -6.74 -15.05
C PHE A 36 -2.50 -6.04 -16.30
N PRO A 37 -3.33 -5.39 -17.13
CA PRO A 37 -2.80 -4.55 -18.18
C PRO A 37 -1.81 -3.65 -17.47
N ALA A 38 -0.52 -3.87 -17.77
CA ALA A 38 0.55 -3.12 -17.15
C ALA A 38 0.16 -1.67 -17.27
N CYS A 39 -0.23 -1.05 -16.16
CA CYS A 39 -0.49 0.36 -16.12
C CYS A 39 0.65 0.99 -16.92
N PRO A 40 0.37 1.74 -18.01
CA PRO A 40 1.45 2.26 -18.87
C PRO A 40 2.50 3.03 -18.09
N PHE A 41 2.15 3.43 -16.86
CA PHE A 41 3.06 4.00 -15.85
C PHE A 41 4.11 3.02 -15.30
N ARG A 42 3.91 1.69 -15.41
CA ARG A 42 4.84 0.70 -14.83
C ARG A 42 5.96 0.26 -15.79
N LYS A 43 5.91 0.65 -17.08
CA LYS A 43 6.92 0.31 -18.09
C LYS A 43 7.87 1.45 -18.46
N GLN A 44 7.60 2.67 -18.06
CA GLN A 44 8.69 3.62 -17.96
C GLN A 44 9.55 3.14 -16.79
N ALA A 45 10.72 2.62 -17.12
CA ALA A 45 11.74 2.28 -16.15
C ALA A 45 11.63 3.29 -15.01
N LEU A 46 11.25 2.79 -13.81
CA LEU A 46 11.57 3.50 -12.59
C LEU A 46 13.06 3.78 -12.73
N SER A 47 13.37 4.95 -13.29
CA SER A 47 14.71 5.47 -13.27
C SER A 47 15.13 5.28 -11.83
N LYS A 48 16.32 4.74 -11.60
CA LYS A 48 16.89 4.33 -10.32
C LYS A 48 16.94 5.46 -9.24
N THR A 49 16.10 6.46 -9.34
CA THR A 49 15.91 7.49 -8.33
C THR A 49 15.05 6.91 -7.22
N VAL A 50 15.73 6.37 -6.23
CA VAL A 50 15.11 5.99 -4.95
C VAL A 50 14.40 7.23 -4.40
N LEU A 51 13.09 7.13 -4.19
CA LEU A 51 12.34 8.21 -3.58
C LEU A 51 12.84 8.37 -2.14
N LYS A 52 13.32 9.57 -1.80
CA LYS A 52 13.86 9.87 -0.48
C LYS A 52 13.02 10.92 0.21
N TRP A 53 12.63 10.65 1.43
CA TRP A 53 11.99 11.66 2.27
C TRP A 53 13.02 12.71 2.73
N THR A 54 12.77 13.98 2.43
CA THR A 54 13.69 15.09 2.72
C THR A 54 13.19 16.06 3.81
N SER A 55 11.90 15.94 4.17
CA SER A 55 11.31 16.72 5.25
C SER A 55 11.58 16.08 6.62
N PRO A 56 11.31 16.78 7.74
CA PRO A 56 11.42 16.18 9.06
C PRO A 56 10.68 14.86 9.20
N LYS A 57 11.24 13.89 9.91
CA LYS A 57 10.66 12.56 10.17
C LYS A 57 9.28 12.66 10.81
N THR A 58 9.09 13.63 11.72
CA THR A 58 7.82 13.87 12.39
C THR A 58 6.67 14.19 11.42
N TYR A 59 6.95 14.84 10.29
CA TYR A 59 5.96 15.14 9.26
C TYR A 59 5.46 13.86 8.56
N LEU A 60 6.36 12.92 8.33
CA LEU A 60 5.98 11.63 7.76
C LEU A 60 5.15 10.80 8.75
N ILE A 61 5.51 10.85 10.04
CA ILE A 61 4.75 10.19 11.11
C ILE A 61 3.36 10.80 11.23
N GLU A 62 3.24 12.13 11.20
CA GLU A 62 1.96 12.84 11.22
C GLU A 62 1.06 12.42 10.06
N LEU A 63 1.62 12.38 8.84
CA LEU A 63 0.91 11.92 7.65
C LEU A 63 0.46 10.46 7.78
N MET A 64 1.33 9.58 8.25
CA MET A 64 1.05 8.16 8.43
C MET A 64 -0.09 7.93 9.41
N TYR A 65 -0.08 8.58 10.57
CA TYR A 65 -1.16 8.50 11.55
C TYR A 65 -2.46 9.12 11.03
N GLY A 66 -2.38 10.21 10.25
CA GLY A 66 -3.55 10.82 9.61
C GLY A 66 -4.21 9.86 8.61
N LEU A 67 -3.44 9.18 7.79
CA LEU A 67 -3.93 8.19 6.82
C LEU A 67 -4.50 6.94 7.49
N ASP A 68 -3.89 6.49 8.59
CA ASP A 68 -4.40 5.39 9.41
C ASP A 68 -5.74 5.76 10.05
N ALA A 69 -5.83 6.91 10.70
CA ALA A 69 -7.06 7.42 11.33
C ALA A 69 -8.20 7.62 10.30
N ALA A 70 -7.87 8.01 9.08
CA ALA A 70 -8.83 8.14 7.98
C ALA A 70 -9.26 6.79 7.37
N GLY A 71 -8.64 5.66 7.78
CA GLY A 71 -8.89 4.35 7.21
C GLY A 71 -8.48 4.22 5.73
N SER A 72 -7.49 5.02 5.29
CA SER A 72 -7.12 5.14 3.87
C SER A 72 -6.50 3.87 3.28
N PHE A 73 -6.02 2.95 4.11
CA PHE A 73 -5.41 1.69 3.68
C PHE A 73 -6.31 0.49 4.01
N ASN A 74 -6.61 -0.33 3.00
CA ASN A 74 -7.41 -1.56 3.15
C ASN A 74 -8.70 -1.35 3.97
N SER A 75 -9.36 -0.22 3.77
CA SER A 75 -10.59 0.16 4.51
C SER A 75 -10.40 0.17 6.04
N GLY A 76 -9.23 0.55 6.52
CA GLY A 76 -8.87 0.59 7.95
C GLY A 76 -8.45 -0.77 8.54
N HIS A 77 -8.33 -1.83 7.72
CA HIS A 77 -7.99 -3.18 8.17
C HIS A 77 -6.50 -3.51 8.04
N VAL A 78 -5.62 -2.55 8.36
CA VAL A 78 -4.18 -2.76 8.34
C VAL A 78 -3.56 -2.22 9.64
N SER A 79 -2.56 -2.90 10.17
CA SER A 79 -1.87 -2.44 11.37
C SER A 79 -0.92 -1.27 11.04
N LEU A 80 -0.82 -0.33 11.97
CA LEU A 80 0.06 0.83 11.83
C LEU A 80 1.55 0.42 11.65
N ASN A 81 1.99 -0.64 12.32
CA ASN A 81 3.35 -1.19 12.12
C ASN A 81 3.59 -1.63 10.68
N ARG A 82 2.58 -2.20 10.02
CA ARG A 82 2.68 -2.61 8.62
C ARG A 82 2.74 -1.41 7.68
N ILE A 83 1.96 -0.37 7.98
CA ILE A 83 2.02 0.90 7.23
C ILE A 83 3.41 1.51 7.39
N ALA A 84 3.95 1.58 8.62
CA ALA A 84 5.30 2.08 8.89
C ALA A 84 6.36 1.35 8.07
N GLY A 85 6.33 0.01 8.02
CA GLY A 85 7.26 -0.79 7.22
C GLY A 85 7.23 -0.44 5.72
N TYR A 86 6.06 -0.23 5.14
CA TYR A 86 5.96 0.22 3.75
C TYR A 86 6.51 1.63 3.55
N PHE A 87 6.29 2.54 4.50
CA PHE A 87 6.85 3.90 4.43
C PHE A 87 8.37 3.89 4.56
N GLU A 88 8.93 3.04 5.41
CA GLU A 88 10.39 2.83 5.53
C GLU A 88 10.99 2.39 4.20
N GLU A 89 10.37 1.40 3.56
CA GLU A 89 10.83 0.85 2.29
C GLU A 89 10.73 1.87 1.15
N VAL A 90 9.58 2.54 1.02
CA VAL A 90 9.32 3.47 -0.09
C VAL A 90 10.17 4.74 0.02
N PHE A 91 10.33 5.29 1.22
CA PHE A 91 11.00 6.57 1.44
C PHE A 91 12.44 6.43 1.94
N ASN A 92 12.93 5.21 2.09
CA ASN A 92 14.26 4.90 2.60
C ASN A 92 14.59 5.69 3.89
N ILE A 93 13.71 5.58 4.88
CA ILE A 93 13.78 6.27 6.17
C ILE A 93 13.51 5.29 7.31
N ASP A 94 14.20 5.42 8.42
CA ASP A 94 13.95 4.61 9.61
C ASP A 94 12.81 5.21 10.45
N LEU A 95 11.74 4.43 10.64
CA LEU A 95 10.58 4.75 11.46
C LEU A 95 10.45 3.84 12.70
N SER A 96 11.50 3.13 13.10
CA SER A 96 11.48 2.16 14.21
C SER A 96 10.89 2.71 15.52
N HIS A 97 10.99 4.02 15.75
CA HIS A 97 10.49 4.68 16.95
C HIS A 97 9.26 5.57 16.73
N PHE A 98 8.51 5.36 15.63
CA PHE A 98 7.39 6.22 15.24
C PHE A 98 6.32 6.39 16.34
N ALA A 99 6.06 5.34 17.14
CA ALA A 99 5.07 5.40 18.22
C ALA A 99 5.49 6.35 19.34
N ARG A 100 6.77 6.35 19.73
CA ARG A 100 7.33 7.26 20.70
C ARG A 100 7.33 8.69 20.16
N ASP A 101 7.79 8.86 18.92
CA ASP A 101 7.84 10.16 18.26
C ASP A 101 6.44 10.79 18.16
N PHE A 102 5.43 9.96 17.86
CA PHE A 102 4.03 10.40 17.85
C PHE A 102 3.52 10.78 19.24
N TYR A 103 3.89 10.03 20.28
CA TYR A 103 3.54 10.40 21.65
C TYR A 103 4.11 11.78 22.02
N GLU A 104 5.36 12.06 21.65
CA GLU A 104 5.98 13.38 21.84
C GLU A 104 5.28 14.49 21.05
N MET A 105 4.76 14.19 19.86
CA MET A 105 3.98 15.16 19.07
C MET A 105 2.66 15.53 19.75
N ARG A 106 2.01 14.61 20.47
CA ARG A 106 0.72 14.84 21.14
C ARG A 106 0.76 15.92 22.22
N ILE A 107 1.92 16.14 22.85
CA ILE A 107 2.10 17.10 23.93
C ILE A 107 2.53 18.49 23.43
N ARG A 108 2.74 18.66 22.12
CA ARG A 108 3.08 19.95 21.50
C ARG A 108 1.85 20.86 21.43
N ASN A 109 2.07 22.18 21.46
CA ASN A 109 1.02 23.17 21.26
C ASN A 109 0.40 23.06 19.85
N ASP A 110 1.26 22.90 18.84
CA ASP A 110 0.88 22.61 17.45
C ASP A 110 1.10 21.12 17.17
N ARG A 111 0.00 20.39 17.03
CA ARG A 111 0.01 18.92 16.91
C ARG A 111 0.07 18.44 15.47
N THR A 112 -0.44 19.24 14.51
CA THR A 112 -0.62 18.85 13.11
C THR A 112 -0.08 19.91 12.14
N PRO A 113 1.16 20.41 12.35
CA PRO A 113 1.70 21.49 11.53
C PRO A 113 1.89 21.09 10.07
N PHE A 114 2.18 19.81 9.81
CA PHE A 114 2.40 19.33 8.45
C PHE A 114 1.09 19.14 7.69
N LEU A 115 0.05 18.57 8.30
CA LEU A 115 -1.27 18.44 7.67
C LEU A 115 -1.88 19.81 7.38
N ASP A 116 -1.72 20.78 8.27
CA ASP A 116 -2.15 22.16 8.04
C ASP A 116 -1.39 22.83 6.89
N LEU A 117 -0.08 22.59 6.82
CA LEU A 117 0.75 23.05 5.70
C LEU A 117 0.29 22.40 4.38
N LEU A 118 0.06 21.09 4.39
CA LEU A 118 -0.42 20.37 3.19
C LEU A 118 -1.78 20.89 2.72
N ASN A 119 -2.72 21.08 3.64
CA ASN A 119 -4.03 21.64 3.35
C ASN A 119 -3.91 23.01 2.68
N LYS A 120 -3.11 23.91 3.26
CA LYS A 120 -2.87 25.25 2.69
C LYS A 120 -2.25 25.19 1.30
N LEU A 121 -1.25 24.33 1.11
CA LEU A 121 -0.53 24.22 -0.16
C LEU A 121 -1.38 23.60 -1.26
N ILE A 122 -2.17 22.57 -0.93
CA ILE A 122 -3.05 21.92 -1.92
C ILE A 122 -4.18 22.85 -2.37
N ASN A 123 -4.80 23.60 -1.44
CA ASN A 123 -5.80 24.59 -1.78
C ASN A 123 -5.21 25.68 -2.69
N LYS A 124 -4.04 26.22 -2.34
CA LYS A 124 -3.33 27.19 -3.20
C LYS A 124 -3.02 26.63 -4.58
N ARG A 125 -2.72 25.35 -4.68
CA ARG A 125 -2.47 24.68 -5.96
C ARG A 125 -3.74 24.50 -6.78
N MET A 126 -4.87 24.21 -6.15
CA MET A 126 -6.19 24.12 -6.80
C MET A 126 -6.65 25.47 -7.33
N ASP A 127 -6.43 26.55 -6.56
CA ASP A 127 -6.78 27.92 -6.98
C ASP A 127 -5.92 28.43 -8.15
N ASN A 128 -4.69 27.91 -8.32
CA ASN A 128 -3.74 28.33 -9.33
C ASN A 128 -3.27 27.17 -10.24
N PRO A 129 -4.15 26.54 -11.02
CA PRO A 129 -3.83 25.33 -11.77
C PRO A 129 -2.75 25.55 -12.86
N LYS A 130 -2.59 26.78 -13.37
CA LYS A 130 -1.61 27.11 -14.43
C LYS A 130 -0.15 27.10 -13.98
N LYS A 131 0.15 27.19 -12.67
CA LYS A 131 1.51 27.12 -12.10
C LYS A 131 1.96 25.72 -11.73
N SER A 132 1.11 24.73 -11.85
CA SER A 132 1.28 23.42 -11.25
C SER A 132 1.83 22.36 -12.20
N TYR A 133 1.76 22.56 -13.50
CA TYR A 133 2.27 21.62 -14.47
C TYR A 133 3.65 22.06 -14.96
N LYS A 134 4.71 21.56 -14.28
CA LYS A 134 6.02 21.43 -14.93
C LYS A 134 5.97 20.08 -15.66
N PRO A 135 5.94 20.05 -17.02
CA PRO A 135 6.20 18.81 -17.72
C PRO A 135 7.59 18.35 -17.26
N TYR A 136 7.72 17.06 -16.94
CA TYR A 136 9.02 16.48 -16.65
C TYR A 136 9.90 16.75 -17.87
N ASP A 137 10.97 17.53 -17.69
CA ASP A 137 12.00 17.68 -18.71
C ASP A 137 12.56 16.28 -18.97
N THR A 138 12.19 15.72 -20.11
CA THR A 138 12.85 14.56 -20.70
C THR A 138 14.18 15.05 -21.25
N GLY A 139 15.20 15.12 -20.39
CA GLY A 139 16.58 15.26 -20.78
C GLY A 139 17.28 13.92 -20.76
#